data_eb213c4c982b9e59f2ffa173c615ad25
#
_entry.id   eb213c4c982b9e59f2ffa173c615ad25
#
_cell.length_a   1.000
_cell.length_b   1.000
_cell.length_c   1.000
_cell.angle_alpha   90.00
_cell.angle_beta   90.00
_cell.angle_gamma   90.00
#
_symmetry.space_group_name_H-M   'P 1'
#
loop_
_entity.id
_entity.type
_entity.pdbx_description
1 polymer ?
#
loop_
_entity_poly.entity_id
_entity_poly.type
_entity_poly.pdbx_seq_one_letter_code
_entity_poly.pdbx_strand_id
1 'polypeptide(L)'
;MGQVVEVNHPLIQHKLTIIRDEKVGTKDFRALVDELAMLLTYEASRDLPVEEVQVKTPIQMTTKNQLAGKKLAVVPILRAGLGMVDGILQLIPAAKVGHIGMYRDEETLEPVEYFIKLPEDIDQREVLLVDPMLATGGSAKDAISALKKRGAEQIKLITLVSSPQGIEAVTTAHPDVDIYTASIDEGLNDAGYIVPGLGDAGDRLFGTH
;
A
#
# COMPACT_ATOMS: atom_id res chain seq x y z
N MET A 1 9.18 -15.90 -5.63
CA MET A 1 7.75 -16.04 -5.40
C MET A 1 7.40 -15.03 -4.33
N GLY A 2 6.46 -14.15 -4.60
CA GLY A 2 6.03 -13.13 -3.65
C GLY A 2 5.49 -13.77 -2.36
N GLN A 3 5.62 -13.05 -1.27
CA GLN A 3 5.16 -13.47 0.04
C GLN A 3 3.93 -12.68 0.47
N VAL A 4 3.10 -13.28 1.30
CA VAL A 4 1.98 -12.61 1.98
C VAL A 4 2.34 -12.50 3.45
N VAL A 5 2.47 -11.26 3.93
CA VAL A 5 2.90 -10.94 5.28
C VAL A 5 1.76 -10.23 6.02
N GLU A 6 1.14 -10.93 6.96
CA GLU A 6 0.27 -10.29 7.94
C GLU A 6 1.14 -9.73 9.07
N VAL A 7 1.16 -8.42 9.21
CA VAL A 7 2.04 -7.73 10.17
C VAL A 7 1.38 -7.71 11.55
N ASN A 8 1.55 -8.79 12.28
CA ASN A 8 0.97 -8.96 13.62
C ASN A 8 1.83 -8.28 14.69
N HIS A 9 1.66 -6.95 14.82
CA HIS A 9 2.33 -6.15 15.84
C HIS A 9 1.31 -5.52 16.81
N PRO A 10 1.54 -5.49 18.15
CA PRO A 10 0.57 -4.96 19.12
C PRO A 10 0.06 -3.54 18.81
N LEU A 11 0.92 -2.63 18.33
CA LEU A 11 0.51 -1.29 17.93
C LEU A 11 -0.41 -1.29 16.71
N ILE A 12 -0.17 -2.17 15.74
CA ILE A 12 -1.03 -2.32 14.56
C ILE A 12 -2.37 -2.87 15.00
N GLN A 13 -2.41 -3.91 15.80
CA GLN A 13 -3.65 -4.51 16.31
C GLN A 13 -4.49 -3.51 17.12
N HIS A 14 -3.84 -2.72 17.97
CA HIS A 14 -4.51 -1.66 18.72
C HIS A 14 -5.17 -0.63 17.80
N LYS A 15 -4.43 -0.12 16.81
CA LYS A 15 -4.94 0.86 15.86
C LYS A 15 -6.04 0.30 14.96
N LEU A 16 -5.91 -0.96 14.53
CA LEU A 16 -6.95 -1.67 13.78
C LEU A 16 -8.25 -1.80 14.60
N THR A 17 -8.14 -2.13 15.87
CA THR A 17 -9.31 -2.22 16.75
C THR A 17 -10.07 -0.88 16.79
N ILE A 18 -9.35 0.22 16.90
CA ILE A 18 -9.96 1.55 16.93
C ILE A 18 -10.58 1.91 15.58
N ILE A 19 -9.83 1.75 14.48
CA ILE A 19 -10.28 2.17 13.14
C ILE A 19 -11.51 1.40 12.66
N ARG A 20 -11.73 0.16 13.16
CA ARG A 20 -12.90 -0.66 12.84
C ARG A 20 -14.18 -0.13 13.46
N ASP A 21 -14.13 0.62 14.57
CA ASP A 21 -15.33 1.17 15.22
C ASP A 21 -16.02 2.17 14.28
N GLU A 22 -17.31 1.95 14.02
CA GLU A 22 -18.16 2.82 13.19
C GLU A 22 -18.28 4.25 13.71
N LYS A 23 -18.03 4.45 15.01
CA LYS A 23 -18.10 5.78 15.65
C LYS A 23 -16.87 6.65 15.44
N VAL A 24 -15.79 6.09 14.89
CA VAL A 24 -14.59 6.85 14.60
C VAL A 24 -14.86 7.84 13.47
N GLY A 25 -14.77 9.13 13.80
CA GLY A 25 -14.99 10.20 12.83
C GLY A 25 -13.87 10.30 11.80
N THR A 26 -14.15 10.96 10.67
CA THR A 26 -13.24 11.08 9.51
C THR A 26 -11.85 11.60 9.89
N LYS A 27 -11.72 12.54 10.82
CA LYS A 27 -10.42 13.08 11.26
C LYS A 27 -9.55 12.00 11.89
N ASP A 28 -10.11 11.27 12.85
CA ASP A 28 -9.37 10.25 13.60
C ASP A 28 -9.13 9.01 12.72
N PHE A 29 -10.05 8.71 11.81
CA PHE A 29 -9.89 7.66 10.81
C PHE A 29 -8.68 7.94 9.91
N ARG A 30 -8.52 9.17 9.39
CA ARG A 30 -7.34 9.57 8.60
C ARG A 30 -6.05 9.42 9.38
N ALA A 31 -6.01 9.91 10.62
CA ALA A 31 -4.82 9.81 11.46
C ALA A 31 -4.40 8.34 11.68
N LEU A 32 -5.37 7.46 11.93
CA LEU A 32 -5.12 6.03 12.11
C LEU A 32 -4.64 5.35 10.81
N VAL A 33 -5.19 5.74 9.65
CA VAL A 33 -4.72 5.24 8.34
C VAL A 33 -3.28 5.64 8.10
N ASP A 34 -2.91 6.91 8.34
CA ASP A 34 -1.53 7.38 8.23
C ASP A 34 -0.56 6.59 9.13
N GLU A 35 -0.93 6.40 10.39
CA GLU A 35 -0.11 5.67 11.35
C GLU A 35 0.05 4.19 10.99
N LEU A 36 -1.02 3.54 10.52
CA LEU A 36 -0.97 2.15 10.04
C LEU A 36 -0.13 2.04 8.77
N ALA A 37 -0.29 2.97 7.82
CA ALA A 37 0.51 3.00 6.59
C ALA A 37 2.00 3.16 6.88
N MET A 38 2.37 4.00 7.85
CA MET A 38 3.75 4.16 8.31
C MET A 38 4.32 2.86 8.88
N LEU A 39 3.59 2.19 9.77
CA LEU A 39 4.03 0.95 10.41
C LEU A 39 4.18 -0.20 9.40
N LEU A 40 3.23 -0.34 8.48
CA LEU A 40 3.29 -1.33 7.41
C LEU A 40 4.46 -1.06 6.46
N THR A 41 4.71 0.20 6.12
CA THR A 41 5.83 0.58 5.27
C THR A 41 7.17 0.31 5.94
N TYR A 42 7.28 0.54 7.25
CA TYR A 42 8.49 0.19 8.01
C TYR A 42 8.79 -1.31 7.87
N GLU A 43 7.77 -2.15 7.94
CA GLU A 43 7.94 -3.60 7.78
C GLU A 43 8.25 -3.98 6.32
N ALA A 44 7.53 -3.41 5.35
CA ALA A 44 7.74 -3.68 3.93
C ALA A 44 9.09 -3.19 3.40
N SER A 45 9.77 -2.30 4.11
CA SER A 45 11.06 -1.73 3.73
C SER A 45 12.29 -2.44 4.34
N ARG A 46 12.11 -3.59 5.00
CA ARG A 46 13.22 -4.31 5.69
C ARG A 46 14.33 -4.78 4.77
N ASP A 47 14.03 -5.06 3.53
CA ASP A 47 14.94 -5.60 2.52
C ASP A 47 15.51 -4.54 1.57
N LEU A 48 15.26 -3.26 1.83
CA LEU A 48 15.83 -2.18 1.03
C LEU A 48 17.36 -2.29 0.99
N PRO A 49 17.98 -2.17 -0.20
CA PRO A 49 19.41 -2.27 -0.35
C PRO A 49 20.11 -1.11 0.34
N VAL A 50 21.26 -1.41 0.94
CA VAL A 50 22.14 -0.42 1.58
C VAL A 50 23.52 -0.45 0.96
N GLU A 51 24.22 0.70 0.99
CA GLU A 51 25.59 0.86 0.57
C GLU A 51 26.44 1.52 1.65
N GLU A 52 27.74 1.23 1.67
CA GLU A 52 28.67 1.85 2.58
C GLU A 52 29.10 3.23 2.07
N VAL A 53 28.99 4.23 2.93
CA VAL A 53 29.43 5.61 2.64
C VAL A 53 30.37 6.12 3.72
N GLN A 54 31.32 6.98 3.31
CA GLN A 54 32.20 7.68 4.23
C GLN A 54 31.46 8.88 4.84
N VAL A 55 31.38 8.91 6.16
CA VAL A 55 30.70 9.97 6.92
C VAL A 55 31.67 10.62 7.88
N LYS A 56 31.76 11.97 7.86
CA LYS A 56 32.50 12.73 8.87
C LYS A 56 31.56 13.08 10.01
N THR A 57 31.74 12.41 11.14
CA THR A 57 31.07 12.80 12.38
C THR A 57 31.76 13.99 13.03
N PRO A 58 31.20 14.63 14.05
CA PRO A 58 31.89 15.65 14.82
C PRO A 58 33.22 15.18 15.45
N ILE A 59 33.40 13.86 15.59
CA ILE A 59 34.57 13.29 16.27
C ILE A 59 35.59 12.75 15.27
N GLN A 60 35.16 11.96 14.27
CA GLN A 60 36.08 11.29 13.35
C GLN A 60 35.40 10.88 12.02
N MET A 61 36.21 10.49 11.04
CA MET A 61 35.74 9.80 9.84
C MET A 61 35.32 8.37 10.17
N THR A 62 34.22 7.89 9.59
CA THR A 62 33.75 6.53 9.76
C THR A 62 33.01 6.06 8.51
N THR A 63 32.87 4.74 8.35
CA THR A 63 32.05 4.12 7.32
C THR A 63 30.72 3.68 7.93
N LYS A 64 29.61 4.04 7.28
CA LYS A 64 28.24 3.69 7.72
C LYS A 64 27.37 3.34 6.53
N ASN A 65 26.27 2.63 6.80
CA ASN A 65 25.30 2.24 5.78
C ASN A 65 24.30 3.37 5.51
N GLN A 66 23.99 3.55 4.24
CA GLN A 66 22.94 4.42 3.72
C GLN A 66 22.09 3.62 2.73
N LEU A 67 20.83 4.01 2.52
CA LEU A 67 20.03 3.40 1.47
C LEU A 67 20.68 3.57 0.11
N ALA A 68 20.85 2.47 -0.60
CA ALA A 68 21.48 2.45 -1.93
C ALA A 68 20.50 2.86 -3.03
N GLY A 69 21.05 3.34 -4.14
CA GLY A 69 20.33 3.57 -5.39
C GLY A 69 19.17 4.56 -5.32
N LYS A 70 18.24 4.41 -6.27
CA LYS A 70 16.99 5.16 -6.29
C LYS A 70 16.01 4.55 -5.28
N LYS A 71 15.43 5.46 -4.49
CA LYS A 71 14.52 5.10 -3.40
C LYS A 71 13.14 4.74 -3.94
N LEU A 72 12.18 4.59 -3.06
CA LEU A 72 10.83 4.14 -3.33
C LEU A 72 10.01 5.10 -4.21
N ALA A 73 9.00 4.55 -4.87
CA ALA A 73 7.85 5.28 -5.38
C ALA A 73 6.59 4.76 -4.68
N VAL A 74 5.76 5.68 -4.19
CA VAL A 74 4.46 5.37 -3.60
C VAL A 74 3.40 5.61 -4.67
N VAL A 75 2.56 4.61 -4.91
CA VAL A 75 1.49 4.70 -5.92
C VAL A 75 0.16 4.30 -5.26
N PRO A 76 -0.64 5.29 -4.83
CA PRO A 76 -1.99 5.00 -4.33
C PRO A 76 -2.94 4.61 -5.46
N ILE A 77 -3.78 3.60 -5.20
CA ILE A 77 -4.96 3.34 -6.02
C ILE A 77 -6.03 4.37 -5.61
N LEU A 78 -6.40 5.21 -6.55
CA LEU A 78 -7.39 6.26 -6.30
C LEU A 78 -8.78 5.64 -6.10
N ARG A 79 -9.58 6.17 -5.19
CA ARG A 79 -9.38 7.33 -4.28
C ARG A 79 -8.76 6.94 -2.93
N ALA A 80 -9.16 5.77 -2.36
CA ALA A 80 -8.89 5.41 -0.97
C ALA A 80 -7.38 5.32 -0.62
N GLY A 81 -6.55 4.86 -1.56
CA GLY A 81 -5.09 4.78 -1.37
C GLY A 81 -4.42 6.11 -1.04
N LEU A 82 -5.03 7.25 -1.41
CA LEU A 82 -4.49 8.58 -1.05
C LEU A 82 -4.33 8.78 0.45
N GLY A 83 -5.22 8.18 1.25
CA GLY A 83 -5.15 8.28 2.71
C GLY A 83 -3.93 7.63 3.33
N MET A 84 -3.17 6.83 2.60
CA MET A 84 -1.96 6.16 3.09
C MET A 84 -0.66 6.92 2.75
N VAL A 85 -0.72 7.89 1.83
CA VAL A 85 0.47 8.51 1.25
C VAL A 85 1.24 9.34 2.27
N ASP A 86 0.55 10.16 3.04
CA ASP A 86 1.18 11.10 3.98
C ASP A 86 1.95 10.35 5.09
N GLY A 87 1.39 9.28 5.63
CA GLY A 87 2.08 8.43 6.60
C GLY A 87 3.35 7.80 6.03
N ILE A 88 3.33 7.36 4.78
CA ILE A 88 4.52 6.80 4.11
C ILE A 88 5.58 7.88 3.87
N LEU A 89 5.19 9.06 3.42
CA LEU A 89 6.11 10.17 3.19
C LEU A 89 6.73 10.72 4.47
N GLN A 90 6.05 10.62 5.61
CA GLN A 90 6.66 10.93 6.91
C GLN A 90 7.83 9.98 7.23
N LEU A 91 7.70 8.70 6.87
CA LEU A 91 8.77 7.71 7.07
C LEU A 91 9.87 7.83 6.02
N ILE A 92 9.50 8.02 4.75
CA ILE A 92 10.43 8.07 3.62
C ILE A 92 10.20 9.36 2.80
N PRO A 93 10.65 10.52 3.29
CA PRO A 93 10.36 11.82 2.66
C PRO A 93 10.91 11.97 1.23
N ALA A 94 11.89 11.16 0.84
CA ALA A 94 12.49 11.17 -0.50
C ALA A 94 11.77 10.26 -1.50
N ALA A 95 10.70 9.56 -1.10
CA ALA A 95 9.90 8.76 -2.02
C ALA A 95 9.20 9.68 -3.05
N LYS A 96 9.14 9.22 -4.30
CA LYS A 96 8.31 9.88 -5.31
C LYS A 96 6.88 9.35 -5.24
N VAL A 97 5.93 10.18 -5.64
CA VAL A 97 4.52 9.78 -5.65
C VAL A 97 4.03 9.71 -7.10
N GLY A 98 3.51 8.56 -7.47
CA GLY A 98 2.68 8.38 -8.66
C GLY A 98 1.22 8.23 -8.25
N HIS A 99 0.32 8.17 -9.22
CA HIS A 99 -1.11 7.93 -8.96
C HIS A 99 -1.66 7.00 -10.03
N ILE A 100 -2.55 6.10 -9.64
CA ILE A 100 -3.28 5.25 -10.55
C ILE A 100 -4.76 5.26 -10.18
N GLY A 101 -5.61 5.63 -11.15
CA GLY A 101 -7.05 5.61 -11.03
C GLY A 101 -7.63 4.58 -11.98
N MET A 102 -8.38 3.65 -11.42
CA MET A 102 -9.04 2.57 -12.15
C MET A 102 -10.47 2.41 -11.67
N TYR A 103 -11.36 2.08 -12.59
CA TYR A 103 -12.69 1.59 -12.25
C TYR A 103 -13.02 0.39 -13.12
N ARG A 104 -14.02 -0.35 -12.73
CA ARG A 104 -14.55 -1.43 -13.56
C ARG A 104 -15.75 -0.89 -14.36
N ASP A 105 -15.70 -1.06 -15.66
CA ASP A 105 -16.82 -0.74 -16.52
C ASP A 105 -18.03 -1.60 -16.16
N GLU A 106 -19.21 -1.00 -16.00
CA GLU A 106 -20.41 -1.69 -15.52
C GLU A 106 -21.00 -2.63 -16.58
N GLU A 107 -20.78 -2.36 -17.88
CA GLU A 107 -21.32 -3.17 -18.97
C GLU A 107 -20.37 -4.28 -19.38
N THR A 108 -19.07 -3.96 -19.55
CA THR A 108 -18.08 -4.90 -20.04
C THR A 108 -17.38 -5.69 -18.92
N LEU A 109 -17.47 -5.20 -17.69
CA LEU A 109 -16.74 -5.68 -16.51
C LEU A 109 -15.21 -5.63 -16.68
N GLU A 110 -14.72 -4.94 -17.72
CA GLU A 110 -13.29 -4.75 -17.96
C GLU A 110 -12.74 -3.61 -17.10
N PRO A 111 -11.45 -3.71 -16.67
CA PRO A 111 -10.81 -2.62 -15.95
C PRO A 111 -10.55 -1.43 -16.90
N VAL A 112 -11.01 -0.26 -16.50
CA VAL A 112 -10.77 0.99 -17.21
C VAL A 112 -9.82 1.87 -16.41
N GLU A 113 -8.69 2.18 -17.02
CA GLU A 113 -7.73 3.14 -16.52
C GLU A 113 -8.18 4.55 -16.91
N TYR A 114 -8.60 5.36 -15.94
CA TYR A 114 -9.02 6.73 -16.21
C TYR A 114 -7.94 7.78 -15.87
N PHE A 115 -6.97 7.41 -15.05
CA PHE A 115 -5.86 8.29 -14.71
C PHE A 115 -4.63 7.48 -14.31
N ILE A 116 -3.49 7.80 -14.91
CA ILE A 116 -2.20 7.31 -14.45
C ILE A 116 -1.13 8.38 -14.65
N LYS A 117 -0.40 8.66 -13.58
CA LYS A 117 0.76 9.55 -13.61
C LYS A 117 1.83 8.95 -12.72
N LEU A 118 2.94 8.54 -13.30
CA LEU A 118 4.06 7.89 -12.61
C LEU A 118 5.34 8.72 -12.72
N PRO A 119 6.30 8.55 -11.83
CA PRO A 119 7.67 9.03 -12.02
C PRO A 119 8.26 8.48 -13.32
N GLU A 120 9.02 9.30 -14.05
CA GLU A 120 9.66 8.89 -15.32
C GLU A 120 10.64 7.72 -15.16
N ASP A 121 11.23 7.59 -13.97
CA ASP A 121 12.20 6.56 -13.61
C ASP A 121 11.57 5.42 -12.76
N ILE A 122 10.29 5.11 -13.01
CA ILE A 122 9.57 4.08 -12.27
C ILE A 122 10.20 2.68 -12.39
N ASP A 123 10.85 2.40 -13.52
CA ASP A 123 11.61 1.19 -13.82
C ASP A 123 12.84 0.97 -12.92
N GLN A 124 13.32 2.05 -12.28
CA GLN A 124 14.48 2.04 -11.39
C GLN A 124 14.11 2.15 -9.91
N ARG A 125 12.81 2.08 -9.58
CA ARG A 125 12.32 2.25 -8.22
C ARG A 125 11.58 1.01 -7.73
N GLU A 126 11.71 0.74 -6.45
CA GLU A 126 10.76 -0.16 -5.79
C GLU A 126 9.43 0.58 -5.59
N VAL A 127 8.34 -0.03 -6.02
CA VAL A 127 7.01 0.57 -6.00
C VAL A 127 6.22 0.02 -4.81
N LEU A 128 5.79 0.91 -3.93
CA LEU A 128 4.78 0.64 -2.93
C LEU A 128 3.41 1.01 -3.51
N LEU A 129 2.69 0.02 -4.01
CA LEU A 129 1.29 0.16 -4.40
C LEU A 129 0.44 0.11 -3.14
N VAL A 130 -0.41 1.10 -2.92
CA VAL A 130 -1.15 1.21 -1.67
C VAL A 130 -2.66 1.36 -1.88
N ASP A 131 -3.41 0.56 -1.15
CA ASP A 131 -4.87 0.60 -1.08
C ASP A 131 -5.30 0.11 0.31
N PRO A 132 -6.13 0.82 1.06
CA PRO A 132 -6.56 0.37 2.38
C PRO A 132 -7.23 -1.01 2.38
N MET A 133 -7.92 -1.37 1.30
CA MET A 133 -8.79 -2.55 1.26
C MET A 133 -8.44 -3.47 0.08
N LEU A 134 -8.02 -4.68 0.37
CA LEU A 134 -7.86 -5.74 -0.64
C LEU A 134 -9.07 -6.69 -0.54
N ALA A 135 -10.20 -6.30 -1.14
CA ALA A 135 -11.44 -7.06 -1.11
C ALA A 135 -11.45 -8.18 -2.17
N THR A 136 -11.95 -7.91 -3.37
CA THR A 136 -11.97 -8.90 -4.47
C THR A 136 -10.63 -9.05 -5.20
N GLY A 137 -9.71 -8.11 -4.98
CA GLY A 137 -8.40 -8.07 -5.63
C GLY A 137 -8.39 -7.50 -7.06
N GLY A 138 -9.55 -7.21 -7.64
CA GLY A 138 -9.65 -6.72 -9.03
C GLY A 138 -8.83 -5.45 -9.28
N SER A 139 -9.08 -4.38 -8.52
CA SER A 139 -8.37 -3.10 -8.68
C SER A 139 -6.87 -3.24 -8.46
N ALA A 140 -6.44 -3.98 -7.43
CA ALA A 140 -5.03 -4.20 -7.15
C ALA A 140 -4.34 -5.00 -8.27
N LYS A 141 -4.96 -6.10 -8.74
CA LYS A 141 -4.47 -6.90 -9.86
C LYS A 141 -4.27 -6.06 -11.13
N ASP A 142 -5.27 -5.26 -11.46
CA ASP A 142 -5.25 -4.46 -12.68
C ASP A 142 -4.25 -3.30 -12.57
N ALA A 143 -4.13 -2.67 -11.38
CA ALA A 143 -3.12 -1.66 -11.10
C ALA A 143 -1.69 -2.23 -11.21
N ILE A 144 -1.43 -3.41 -10.66
CA ILE A 144 -0.13 -4.09 -10.80
C ILE A 144 0.17 -4.37 -12.28
N SER A 145 -0.82 -4.87 -13.04
CA SER A 145 -0.66 -5.10 -14.48
C SER A 145 -0.31 -3.81 -15.24
N ALA A 146 -0.96 -2.69 -14.89
CA ALA A 146 -0.70 -1.39 -15.50
C ALA A 146 0.68 -0.83 -15.14
N LEU A 147 1.14 -1.03 -13.91
CA LEU A 147 2.49 -0.66 -13.46
C LEU A 147 3.57 -1.46 -14.19
N LYS A 148 3.41 -2.78 -14.29
CA LYS A 148 4.34 -3.67 -15.01
C LYS A 148 4.45 -3.31 -16.50
N LYS A 149 3.33 -2.97 -17.15
CA LYS A 149 3.32 -2.48 -18.55
C LYS A 149 4.14 -1.20 -18.73
N ARG A 150 4.39 -0.45 -17.65
CA ARG A 150 5.17 0.81 -17.66
C ARG A 150 6.59 0.65 -17.11
N GLY A 151 7.02 -0.60 -16.93
CA GLY A 151 8.39 -0.93 -16.56
C GLY A 151 8.64 -1.10 -15.06
N ALA A 152 7.64 -1.01 -14.19
CA ALA A 152 7.83 -1.29 -12.77
C ALA A 152 8.11 -2.80 -12.58
N GLU A 153 9.31 -3.12 -12.07
CA GLU A 153 9.75 -4.51 -11.88
C GLU A 153 9.57 -4.98 -10.44
N GLN A 154 9.82 -4.10 -9.49
CA GLN A 154 9.74 -4.41 -8.05
C GLN A 154 8.50 -3.73 -7.46
N ILE A 155 7.48 -4.52 -7.14
CA ILE A 155 6.21 -4.02 -6.62
C ILE A 155 5.88 -4.74 -5.32
N LYS A 156 5.56 -3.96 -4.28
CA LYS A 156 4.95 -4.44 -3.04
C LYS A 156 3.58 -3.81 -2.89
N LEU A 157 2.58 -4.62 -2.56
CA LEU A 157 1.23 -4.15 -2.24
C LEU A 157 1.10 -4.00 -0.73
N ILE A 158 0.67 -2.82 -0.28
CA ILE A 158 0.41 -2.55 1.14
C ILE A 158 -1.08 -2.25 1.33
N THR A 159 -1.70 -2.98 2.25
CA THR A 159 -3.13 -2.86 2.56
C THR A 159 -3.35 -2.84 4.08
N LEU A 160 -4.43 -2.22 4.53
CA LEU A 160 -4.80 -2.28 5.95
C LEU A 160 -5.55 -3.57 6.27
N VAL A 161 -6.55 -3.90 5.44
CA VAL A 161 -7.34 -5.13 5.61
C VAL A 161 -7.46 -5.85 4.28
N SER A 162 -7.25 -7.16 4.32
CA SER A 162 -7.32 -8.03 3.13
C SER A 162 -8.29 -9.18 3.36
N SER A 163 -8.93 -9.62 2.28
CA SER A 163 -9.67 -10.88 2.26
C SER A 163 -8.81 -12.01 1.67
N PRO A 164 -9.06 -13.28 2.02
CA PRO A 164 -8.42 -14.41 1.37
C PRO A 164 -8.62 -14.41 -0.16
N GLN A 165 -9.81 -14.04 -0.63
CA GLN A 165 -10.15 -13.98 -2.04
C GLN A 165 -9.33 -12.92 -2.79
N GLY A 166 -9.15 -11.73 -2.17
CA GLY A 166 -8.33 -10.66 -2.74
C GLY A 166 -6.86 -11.03 -2.83
N ILE A 167 -6.34 -11.67 -1.79
CA ILE A 167 -4.97 -12.20 -1.76
C ILE A 167 -4.78 -13.25 -2.87
N GLU A 168 -5.69 -14.22 -2.99
CA GLU A 168 -5.64 -15.26 -4.02
C GLU A 168 -5.67 -14.67 -5.44
N ALA A 169 -6.55 -13.67 -5.68
CA ALA A 169 -6.65 -13.02 -6.97
C ALA A 169 -5.34 -12.32 -7.39
N VAL A 170 -4.68 -11.64 -6.44
CA VAL A 170 -3.41 -10.95 -6.69
C VAL A 170 -2.27 -11.96 -6.85
N THR A 171 -2.12 -12.91 -5.95
CA THR A 171 -1.01 -13.88 -5.97
C THR A 171 -1.07 -14.83 -7.15
N THR A 172 -2.27 -15.15 -7.64
CA THR A 172 -2.47 -15.96 -8.85
C THR A 172 -2.05 -15.20 -10.11
N ALA A 173 -2.43 -13.92 -10.22
CA ALA A 173 -2.11 -13.10 -11.39
C ALA A 173 -0.67 -12.56 -11.37
N HIS A 174 -0.14 -12.28 -10.19
CA HIS A 174 1.17 -11.67 -9.96
C HIS A 174 1.93 -12.39 -8.84
N PRO A 175 2.42 -13.63 -9.09
CA PRO A 175 3.07 -14.45 -8.06
C PRO A 175 4.44 -13.91 -7.60
N ASP A 176 4.91 -12.84 -8.18
CA ASP A 176 6.16 -12.14 -7.87
C ASP A 176 5.97 -10.91 -6.97
N VAL A 177 4.74 -10.54 -6.67
CA VAL A 177 4.42 -9.35 -5.86
C VAL A 177 4.24 -9.73 -4.40
N ASP A 178 4.96 -9.04 -3.52
CA ASP A 178 4.78 -9.17 -2.07
C ASP A 178 3.54 -8.39 -1.60
N ILE A 179 2.78 -8.97 -0.68
CA ILE A 179 1.62 -8.33 -0.04
C ILE A 179 1.91 -8.15 1.44
N TYR A 180 1.81 -6.92 1.92
CA TYR A 180 1.88 -6.58 3.34
C TYR A 180 0.52 -6.07 3.78
N THR A 181 -0.07 -6.70 4.78
CA THR A 181 -1.38 -6.34 5.31
C THR A 181 -1.37 -6.29 6.83
N ALA A 182 -2.17 -5.42 7.43
CA ALA A 182 -2.29 -5.37 8.88
C ALA A 182 -3.25 -6.44 9.43
N SER A 183 -4.21 -6.91 8.60
CA SER A 183 -5.09 -8.04 8.94
C SER A 183 -5.56 -8.77 7.70
N ILE A 184 -5.67 -10.09 7.83
CA ILE A 184 -6.40 -10.95 6.89
C ILE A 184 -7.71 -11.32 7.57
N ASP A 185 -8.83 -10.79 7.06
CA ASP A 185 -10.14 -11.00 7.63
C ASP A 185 -10.82 -12.27 7.06
N GLU A 186 -12.03 -12.60 7.57
CA GLU A 186 -12.71 -13.88 7.30
C GLU A 186 -13.06 -14.10 5.82
N GLY A 187 -13.42 -13.02 5.10
CA GLY A 187 -13.80 -13.10 3.69
C GLY A 187 -14.66 -11.92 3.25
N LEU A 188 -15.50 -12.15 2.25
CA LEU A 188 -16.39 -11.15 1.68
C LEU A 188 -17.86 -11.51 1.94
N ASN A 189 -18.68 -10.48 2.17
CA ASN A 189 -20.14 -10.64 2.15
C ASN A 189 -20.69 -10.60 0.70
N ASP A 190 -22.00 -10.79 0.54
CA ASP A 190 -22.67 -10.81 -0.78
C ASP A 190 -22.54 -9.50 -1.56
N ALA A 191 -22.27 -8.38 -0.89
CA ALA A 191 -22.05 -7.08 -1.50
C ALA A 191 -20.56 -6.82 -1.84
N GLY A 192 -19.65 -7.79 -1.55
CA GLY A 192 -18.22 -7.68 -1.82
C GLY A 192 -17.42 -6.91 -0.77
N TYR A 193 -18.01 -6.57 0.38
CA TYR A 193 -17.28 -5.95 1.49
C TYR A 193 -16.57 -7.01 2.34
N ILE A 194 -15.38 -6.65 2.82
CA ILE A 194 -14.62 -7.50 3.76
C ILE A 194 -15.37 -7.60 5.10
N VAL A 195 -15.42 -8.81 5.66
CA VAL A 195 -16.07 -9.12 6.94
C VAL A 195 -15.04 -9.71 7.90
N PRO A 196 -14.94 -9.16 9.14
CA PRO A 196 -15.64 -8.02 9.71
C PRO A 196 -15.29 -6.66 9.09
N GLY A 197 -14.12 -6.50 8.48
CA GLY A 197 -13.72 -5.31 7.74
C GLY A 197 -13.66 -4.03 8.57
N LEU A 198 -13.80 -2.90 7.88
CA LEU A 198 -13.90 -1.56 8.48
C LEU A 198 -14.84 -0.62 7.69
N GLY A 199 -15.72 -1.20 6.87
CA GLY A 199 -16.64 -0.47 6.00
C GLY A 199 -15.96 0.02 4.71
N ASP A 200 -16.51 1.05 4.07
CA ASP A 200 -15.88 1.70 2.92
C ASP A 200 -14.81 2.69 3.39
N ALA A 201 -13.55 2.33 3.12
CA ALA A 201 -12.41 3.15 3.54
C ALA A 201 -12.38 4.51 2.82
N GLY A 202 -12.78 4.57 1.55
CA GLY A 202 -12.82 5.82 0.80
C GLY A 202 -13.82 6.80 1.38
N ASP A 203 -15.02 6.35 1.66
CA ASP A 203 -16.07 7.18 2.24
C ASP A 203 -15.72 7.64 3.66
N ARG A 204 -15.15 6.75 4.47
CA ARG A 204 -14.68 7.10 5.81
C ARG A 204 -13.50 8.09 5.79
N LEU A 205 -12.60 7.98 4.81
CA LEU A 205 -11.47 8.91 4.62
C LEU A 205 -11.93 10.30 4.18
N PHE A 206 -12.92 10.36 3.28
CA PHE A 206 -13.30 11.60 2.59
C PHE A 206 -14.60 12.20 3.12
N GLY A 207 -15.34 11.47 3.96
CA GLY A 207 -16.62 11.93 4.51
C GLY A 207 -17.68 12.11 3.42
N THR A 208 -17.75 11.15 2.47
CA THR A 208 -18.62 11.22 1.30
C THR A 208 -19.95 10.49 1.46
N HIS A 209 -20.43 10.33 2.68
CA HIS A 209 -21.77 9.86 3.03
C HIS A 209 -22.47 10.82 3.94
#